data_64854853ff293482125cd60956305616
#
_entry.id   64854853ff293482125cd60956305616
#
_cell.length_a   1.000
_cell.length_b   1.000
_cell.length_c   1.000
_cell.angle_alpha   90.00
_cell.angle_beta   90.00
_cell.angle_gamma   90.00
#
_symmetry.space_group_name_H-M   'P 1'
#
loop_
_entity.id
_entity.type
_entity.pdbx_description
1 polymer ?
#
loop_
_entity_poly.entity_id
_entity_poly.type
_entity_poly.pdbx_seq_one_letter_code
_entity_poly.pdbx_strand_id
1 'polypeptide(L)'
;VDTDELLKINVLKISRPGIILRTQPMKKVIDRVIVAPGVHIHQQHDGKVVIGEQAGAPISHLNRLAMKPESFPSAAFEMQHGGRILAIAQKFIPQLETIELEQVVIGWRPLPHDERPVVGHFKNIPGAYLATMHSGVTLAPIIGELVAMELLDGTETNLLTDFRPKRFY
;
A
#
# COMPACT_ATOMS: atom_id res chain seq x y z
N VAL A 1 -12.54 9.18 1.97
CA VAL A 1 -12.38 10.56 2.44
C VAL A 1 -10.89 10.84 2.47
N ASP A 2 -10.46 11.91 1.82
CA ASP A 2 -9.07 12.33 1.83
C ASP A 2 -8.75 12.94 3.21
N THR A 3 -7.75 12.40 3.89
CA THR A 3 -7.37 12.84 5.22
C THR A 3 -6.90 14.29 5.22
N ASP A 4 -6.20 14.71 4.16
CA ASP A 4 -5.68 16.06 4.03
C ASP A 4 -6.81 17.09 3.82
N GLU A 5 -7.84 16.71 3.05
CA GLU A 5 -9.05 17.51 2.87
C GLU A 5 -9.84 17.65 4.17
N LEU A 6 -10.04 16.53 4.89
CA LEU A 6 -10.77 16.51 6.16
C LEU A 6 -10.08 17.36 7.23
N LEU A 7 -8.77 17.24 7.35
CA LEU A 7 -7.98 17.90 8.38
C LEU A 7 -7.44 19.28 7.94
N LYS A 8 -7.61 19.65 6.68
CA LYS A 8 -7.02 20.85 6.05
C LYS A 8 -5.50 20.96 6.28
N ILE A 9 -4.84 19.82 6.23
CA ILE A 9 -3.39 19.68 6.46
C ILE A 9 -2.81 18.85 5.34
N ASN A 10 -1.66 19.27 4.80
CA ASN A 10 -0.96 18.53 3.75
C ASN A 10 0.04 17.54 4.36
N VAL A 11 -0.42 16.37 4.75
CA VAL A 11 0.38 15.30 5.35
C VAL A 11 0.82 14.27 4.30
N LEU A 12 -0.08 13.94 3.36
CA LEU A 12 0.16 12.89 2.40
C LEU A 12 0.70 13.43 1.08
N LYS A 13 1.70 12.77 0.53
CA LYS A 13 2.16 13.05 -0.83
C LYS A 13 1.41 12.20 -1.85
N ILE A 14 1.32 12.70 -3.07
CA ILE A 14 0.87 11.92 -4.21
C ILE A 14 1.86 10.77 -4.40
N SER A 15 1.41 9.54 -4.10
CA SER A 15 2.23 8.35 -4.23
C SER A 15 1.94 7.63 -5.55
N ARG A 16 2.92 6.85 -6.02
CA ARG A 16 2.69 5.91 -7.11
C ARG A 16 1.73 4.82 -6.63
N PRO A 17 0.70 4.48 -7.41
CA PRO A 17 -0.18 3.38 -7.04
C PRO A 17 0.59 2.07 -7.00
N GLY A 18 0.26 1.21 -6.05
CA GLY A 18 0.67 -0.17 -6.04
C GLY A 18 -0.25 -1.00 -6.92
N ILE A 19 0.33 -1.94 -7.69
CA ILE A 19 -0.43 -2.88 -8.50
C ILE A 19 -0.19 -4.28 -7.95
N ILE A 20 -1.27 -4.99 -7.71
CA ILE A 20 -1.27 -6.36 -7.21
C ILE A 20 -2.10 -7.22 -8.15
N LEU A 21 -1.54 -8.33 -8.57
CA LEU A 21 -2.22 -9.37 -9.34
C LEU A 21 -2.62 -10.50 -8.43
N ARG A 22 -3.75 -11.10 -8.71
CA ARG A 22 -4.18 -12.38 -8.18
C ARG A 22 -4.49 -13.32 -9.33
N THR A 23 -3.95 -14.53 -9.28
CA THR A 23 -4.17 -15.55 -10.32
C THR A 23 -5.34 -16.46 -9.98
N GLN A 24 -5.80 -17.24 -10.95
CA GLN A 24 -6.58 -18.44 -10.69
C GLN A 24 -5.76 -19.41 -9.81
N PRO A 25 -6.42 -20.30 -9.05
CA PRO A 25 -5.73 -21.30 -8.23
C PRO A 25 -4.89 -22.27 -9.07
N MET A 26 -3.71 -22.63 -8.54
CA MET A 26 -2.84 -23.65 -9.11
C MET A 26 -2.23 -24.54 -8.04
N LYS A 27 -1.60 -25.65 -8.45
CA LYS A 27 -0.83 -26.48 -7.52
C LYS A 27 0.23 -25.65 -6.81
N LYS A 28 0.53 -26.00 -5.57
CA LYS A 28 1.55 -25.33 -4.79
C LYS A 28 2.92 -25.46 -5.45
N VAL A 29 3.50 -24.34 -5.82
CA VAL A 29 4.84 -24.22 -6.40
C VAL A 29 5.74 -23.27 -5.62
N ILE A 30 5.13 -22.49 -4.70
CA ILE A 30 5.83 -21.50 -3.88
C ILE A 30 5.47 -21.76 -2.41
N ASP A 31 6.45 -21.91 -1.55
CA ASP A 31 6.27 -22.18 -0.12
C ASP A 31 6.71 -21.01 0.78
N ARG A 32 7.22 -19.93 0.18
CA ARG A 32 7.69 -18.72 0.87
C ARG A 32 7.47 -17.48 0.03
N VAL A 33 7.62 -16.30 0.62
CA VAL A 33 7.61 -15.05 -0.15
C VAL A 33 8.90 -14.96 -0.97
N ILE A 34 8.76 -14.67 -2.25
CA ILE A 34 9.87 -14.41 -3.18
C ILE A 34 9.91 -12.91 -3.45
N VAL A 35 11.07 -12.30 -3.26
CA VAL A 35 11.35 -10.93 -3.67
C VAL A 35 12.36 -11.00 -4.81
N ALA A 36 11.94 -10.55 -5.98
CA ALA A 36 12.74 -10.56 -7.21
C ALA A 36 12.74 -9.17 -7.85
N PRO A 37 13.69 -8.86 -8.75
CA PRO A 37 13.72 -7.58 -9.43
C PRO A 37 12.38 -7.23 -10.08
N GLY A 38 11.74 -6.17 -9.59
CA GLY A 38 10.48 -5.63 -10.09
C GLY A 38 9.21 -6.23 -9.49
N VAL A 39 9.28 -7.37 -8.79
CA VAL A 39 8.11 -8.06 -8.25
C VAL A 39 8.36 -8.69 -6.89
N HIS A 40 7.31 -8.85 -6.10
CA HIS A 40 7.25 -9.77 -4.96
C HIS A 40 6.09 -10.73 -5.18
N ILE A 41 6.32 -12.00 -4.84
CA ILE A 41 5.41 -13.09 -5.20
C ILE A 41 5.21 -13.99 -3.99
N HIS A 42 3.98 -14.40 -3.74
CA HIS A 42 3.68 -15.45 -2.79
C HIS A 42 2.45 -16.25 -3.23
N GLN A 43 2.35 -17.49 -2.77
CA GLN A 43 1.18 -18.32 -3.03
C GLN A 43 0.37 -18.50 -1.76
N GLN A 44 -0.93 -18.24 -1.86
CA GLN A 44 -1.88 -18.38 -0.76
C GLN A 44 -2.28 -19.84 -0.54
N HIS A 45 -2.92 -20.14 0.58
CA HIS A 45 -3.38 -21.49 0.92
C HIS A 45 -4.46 -22.02 -0.04
N ASP A 46 -5.22 -21.12 -0.66
CA ASP A 46 -6.22 -21.47 -1.68
C ASP A 46 -5.63 -21.76 -3.06
N GLY A 47 -4.30 -21.76 -3.18
CA GLY A 47 -3.56 -22.02 -4.41
C GLY A 47 -3.37 -20.79 -5.31
N LYS A 48 -3.99 -19.65 -5.01
CA LYS A 48 -3.81 -18.42 -5.79
C LYS A 48 -2.44 -17.82 -5.57
N VAL A 49 -1.83 -17.32 -6.64
CA VAL A 49 -0.56 -16.59 -6.56
C VAL A 49 -0.85 -15.10 -6.56
N VAL A 50 -0.27 -14.42 -5.58
CA VAL A 50 -0.33 -12.96 -5.46
C VAL A 50 1.01 -12.39 -5.90
N ILE A 51 0.96 -11.47 -6.85
CA ILE A 51 2.14 -10.84 -7.44
C ILE A 51 1.98 -9.32 -7.28
N GLY A 52 2.90 -8.69 -6.55
CA GLY A 52 2.92 -7.25 -6.37
C GLY A 52 4.07 -6.61 -7.13
N GLU A 53 3.82 -5.45 -7.73
CA GLU A 53 4.85 -4.64 -8.34
C GLU A 53 5.69 -3.93 -7.28
N GLN A 54 7.00 -4.09 -7.31
CA GLN A 54 7.90 -3.54 -6.32
C GLN A 54 8.12 -2.03 -6.48
N ALA A 55 8.27 -1.56 -7.70
CA ALA A 55 8.59 -0.15 -8.00
C ALA A 55 7.37 0.78 -8.13
N GLY A 56 6.15 0.24 -8.09
CA GLY A 56 4.92 0.95 -8.43
C GLY A 56 4.76 1.18 -9.93
N ALA A 57 3.65 1.77 -10.33
CA ALA A 57 3.34 1.99 -11.75
C ALA A 57 4.40 2.86 -12.45
N PRO A 58 4.67 2.64 -13.75
CA PRO A 58 5.60 3.46 -14.51
C PRO A 58 5.26 4.94 -14.49
N ILE A 59 6.27 5.81 -14.52
CA ILE A 59 6.11 7.27 -14.45
C ILE A 59 5.22 7.79 -15.60
N SER A 60 5.32 7.20 -16.79
CA SER A 60 4.49 7.55 -17.94
C SER A 60 2.98 7.41 -17.72
N HIS A 61 2.57 6.65 -16.71
CA HIS A 61 1.18 6.42 -16.34
C HIS A 61 0.74 7.25 -15.13
N LEU A 62 1.66 7.93 -14.43
CA LEU A 62 1.36 8.72 -13.24
C LEU A 62 0.34 9.81 -13.49
N ASN A 63 0.42 10.51 -14.63
CA ASN A 63 -0.51 11.59 -14.95
C ASN A 63 -1.95 11.10 -15.16
N ARG A 64 -2.14 9.85 -15.55
CA ARG A 64 -3.46 9.20 -15.66
C ARG A 64 -3.96 8.63 -14.35
N LEU A 65 -3.04 8.38 -13.40
CA LEU A 65 -3.31 7.77 -12.11
C LEU A 65 -3.24 8.77 -10.95
N ALA A 66 -2.72 9.98 -11.18
CA ALA A 66 -2.63 11.03 -10.18
C ALA A 66 -4.01 11.57 -9.75
N MET A 67 -4.98 11.52 -10.66
CA MET A 67 -6.37 11.75 -10.29
C MET A 67 -6.95 10.39 -9.88
N LYS A 68 -7.26 10.23 -8.60
CA LYS A 68 -8.05 9.12 -8.08
C LYS A 68 -9.33 9.04 -8.92
N PRO A 69 -9.42 8.21 -9.96
CA PRO A 69 -10.61 8.21 -10.78
C PRO A 69 -11.77 7.70 -9.92
N GLU A 70 -12.92 8.33 -10.00
CA GLU A 70 -14.16 7.85 -9.37
C GLU A 70 -14.54 6.45 -9.87
N SER A 71 -14.06 6.10 -11.06
CA SER A 71 -14.11 4.76 -11.61
C SER A 71 -12.70 4.18 -11.75
N PHE A 72 -12.51 2.94 -11.32
CA PHE A 72 -11.29 2.16 -11.55
C PHE A 72 -10.93 2.17 -13.04
N PRO A 73 -9.62 2.06 -13.37
CA PRO A 73 -9.18 2.04 -14.75
C PRO A 73 -9.92 0.99 -15.56
N SER A 74 -10.03 1.27 -16.85
CA SER A 74 -10.70 0.36 -17.81
C SER A 74 -10.07 -1.04 -17.79
N ALA A 75 -10.85 -2.07 -18.12
CA ALA A 75 -10.36 -3.44 -18.26
C ALA A 75 -9.11 -3.55 -19.15
N ALA A 76 -9.00 -2.71 -20.19
CA ALA A 76 -7.82 -2.64 -21.04
C ALA A 76 -6.57 -2.18 -20.29
N PHE A 77 -6.69 -1.24 -19.37
CA PHE A 77 -5.60 -0.76 -18.54
C PHE A 77 -5.16 -1.83 -17.52
N GLU A 78 -6.10 -2.49 -16.87
CA GLU A 78 -5.83 -3.59 -15.96
C GLU A 78 -5.12 -4.75 -16.67
N MET A 79 -5.59 -5.13 -17.84
CA MET A 79 -4.99 -6.18 -18.66
C MET A 79 -3.57 -5.82 -19.09
N GLN A 80 -3.32 -4.58 -19.53
CA GLN A 80 -1.99 -4.10 -19.92
C GLN A 80 -1.00 -4.17 -18.76
N HIS A 81 -1.36 -3.67 -17.58
CA HIS A 81 -0.49 -3.70 -16.40
C HIS A 81 -0.38 -5.10 -15.82
N GLY A 82 -1.48 -5.86 -15.80
CA GLY A 82 -1.49 -7.25 -15.37
C GLY A 82 -0.56 -8.11 -16.20
N GLY A 83 -0.68 -8.04 -17.52
CA GLY A 83 0.19 -8.78 -18.43
C GLY A 83 1.68 -8.43 -18.26
N ARG A 84 2.00 -7.15 -18.10
CA ARG A 84 3.37 -6.69 -17.88
C ARG A 84 3.99 -7.25 -16.59
N ILE A 85 3.27 -7.19 -15.49
CA ILE A 85 3.76 -7.66 -14.18
C ILE A 85 3.84 -9.20 -14.17
N LEU A 86 2.84 -9.88 -14.73
CA LEU A 86 2.85 -11.33 -14.89
C LEU A 86 4.06 -11.80 -15.70
N ALA A 87 4.36 -11.13 -16.81
CA ALA A 87 5.53 -11.44 -17.63
C ALA A 87 6.87 -11.30 -16.89
N ILE A 88 6.96 -10.39 -15.92
CA ILE A 88 8.14 -10.28 -15.04
C ILE A 88 8.19 -11.50 -14.10
N ALA A 89 7.07 -11.84 -13.47
CA ALA A 89 7.01 -12.96 -12.54
C ALA A 89 7.32 -14.31 -13.20
N GLN A 90 6.86 -14.51 -14.43
CA GLN A 90 7.12 -15.72 -15.23
C GLN A 90 8.61 -15.98 -15.47
N LYS A 91 9.46 -14.95 -15.51
CA LYS A 91 10.91 -15.09 -15.61
C LYS A 91 11.53 -15.80 -14.41
N PHE A 92 10.90 -15.68 -13.24
CA PHE A 92 11.37 -16.27 -11.99
C PHE A 92 10.64 -17.56 -11.63
N ILE A 93 9.39 -17.69 -12.10
CA ILE A 93 8.51 -18.83 -11.84
C ILE A 93 7.88 -19.27 -13.16
N PRO A 94 8.56 -20.13 -13.95
CA PRO A 94 8.06 -20.59 -15.25
C PRO A 94 6.69 -21.26 -15.19
N GLN A 95 6.34 -21.86 -14.05
CA GLN A 95 5.03 -22.50 -13.84
C GLN A 95 3.85 -21.52 -13.94
N LEU A 96 4.12 -20.21 -13.92
CA LEU A 96 3.09 -19.18 -14.15
C LEU A 96 2.83 -18.91 -15.65
N GLU A 97 3.49 -19.59 -16.58
CA GLU A 97 3.39 -19.31 -18.02
C GLU A 97 1.97 -19.47 -18.55
N THR A 98 1.24 -20.45 -18.05
CA THR A 98 -0.13 -20.78 -18.50
C THR A 98 -1.23 -20.31 -17.54
N ILE A 99 -0.86 -19.57 -16.49
CA ILE A 99 -1.82 -19.13 -15.48
C ILE A 99 -2.66 -17.95 -15.96
N GLU A 100 -3.95 -17.99 -15.66
CA GLU A 100 -4.86 -16.86 -15.90
C GLU A 100 -4.91 -15.94 -14.70
N LEU A 101 -5.04 -14.64 -14.98
CA LEU A 101 -5.30 -13.63 -13.96
C LEU A 101 -6.79 -13.67 -13.57
N GLU A 102 -7.05 -13.71 -12.28
CA GLU A 102 -8.39 -13.55 -11.73
C GLU A 102 -8.71 -12.07 -11.50
N GLN A 103 -7.72 -11.31 -11.01
CA GLN A 103 -7.93 -9.94 -10.59
C GLN A 103 -6.65 -9.10 -10.68
N VAL A 104 -6.81 -7.85 -11.08
CA VAL A 104 -5.78 -6.80 -10.98
C VAL A 104 -6.31 -5.73 -10.02
N VAL A 105 -5.57 -5.46 -8.96
CA VAL A 105 -5.93 -4.45 -7.96
C VAL A 105 -4.93 -3.30 -8.02
N ILE A 106 -5.46 -2.09 -8.08
CA ILE A 106 -4.65 -0.87 -8.04
C ILE A 106 -5.04 -0.08 -6.80
N GLY A 107 -4.06 0.29 -6.00
CA GLY A 107 -4.28 1.03 -4.76
C GLY A 107 -3.24 2.11 -4.53
N TRP A 108 -3.66 3.23 -3.94
CA TRP A 108 -2.77 4.31 -3.52
C TRP A 108 -2.38 4.13 -2.06
N ARG A 109 -1.07 4.22 -1.82
CA ARG A 109 -0.55 4.12 -0.45
C ARG A 109 -0.70 5.46 0.24
N PRO A 110 -1.16 5.50 1.49
CA PRO A 110 -1.17 6.72 2.30
C PRO A 110 0.27 7.02 2.76
N LEU A 111 1.04 7.68 1.90
CA LEU A 111 2.45 7.94 2.12
C LEU A 111 2.67 9.38 2.60
N PRO A 112 3.08 9.60 3.86
CA PRO A 112 3.44 10.92 4.33
C PRO A 112 4.59 11.54 3.51
N HIS A 113 4.66 12.87 3.43
CA HIS A 113 5.66 13.57 2.63
C HIS A 113 7.10 13.18 2.96
N ASP A 114 7.39 12.93 4.23
CA ASP A 114 8.69 12.53 4.74
C ASP A 114 8.89 11.00 4.82
N GLU A 115 7.91 10.23 4.33
CA GLU A 115 7.90 8.76 4.33
C GLU A 115 7.93 8.09 5.72
N ARG A 116 7.79 8.88 6.80
CA ARG A 116 7.75 8.41 8.17
C ARG A 116 6.30 8.27 8.66
N PRO A 117 6.02 7.39 9.62
CA PRO A 117 4.72 7.35 10.27
C PRO A 117 4.30 8.73 10.82
N VAL A 118 3.01 9.02 10.79
CA VAL A 118 2.42 10.19 11.44
C VAL A 118 1.39 9.71 12.44
N VAL A 119 1.69 9.87 13.72
CA VAL A 119 0.86 9.33 14.81
C VAL A 119 0.72 10.38 15.92
N GLY A 120 -0.52 10.72 16.26
CA GLY A 120 -0.82 11.62 17.37
C GLY A 120 -1.99 12.56 17.15
N HIS A 121 -2.25 13.35 18.17
CA HIS A 121 -3.28 14.39 18.14
C HIS A 121 -2.86 15.60 17.30
N PHE A 122 -3.85 16.24 16.70
CA PHE A 122 -3.68 17.54 16.07
C PHE A 122 -3.97 18.66 17.08
N LYS A 123 -2.97 19.53 17.27
CA LYS A 123 -3.07 20.62 18.24
C LYS A 123 -4.20 21.60 17.89
N ASN A 124 -4.41 21.82 16.59
CA ASN A 124 -5.36 22.80 16.08
C ASN A 124 -6.75 22.21 15.78
N ILE A 125 -6.95 20.92 15.97
CA ILE A 125 -8.22 20.23 15.71
C ILE A 125 -8.55 19.35 16.93
N PRO A 126 -9.28 19.88 17.91
CA PRO A 126 -9.63 19.10 19.10
C PRO A 126 -10.36 17.80 18.74
N GLY A 127 -9.94 16.70 19.37
CA GLY A 127 -10.52 15.38 19.13
C GLY A 127 -9.99 14.65 17.89
N ALA A 128 -9.19 15.29 17.03
CA ALA A 128 -8.58 14.61 15.89
C ALA A 128 -7.27 13.90 16.30
N TYR A 129 -7.21 12.62 15.99
CA TYR A 129 -6.02 11.78 16.12
C TYR A 129 -5.72 11.11 14.78
N LEU A 130 -4.49 11.19 14.30
CA LEU A 130 -4.05 10.57 13.05
C LEU A 130 -3.08 9.42 13.35
N ALA A 131 -3.27 8.31 12.64
CA ALA A 131 -2.30 7.21 12.55
C ALA A 131 -2.20 6.78 11.07
N THR A 132 -1.24 7.34 10.36
CA THR A 132 -1.00 7.03 8.93
C THR A 132 0.46 6.73 8.66
N MET A 133 0.72 5.76 7.78
CA MET A 133 2.07 5.28 7.48
C MET A 133 2.11 4.40 6.24
N HIS A 134 3.27 4.30 5.61
CA HIS A 134 3.48 3.37 4.50
C HIS A 134 3.29 1.90 4.91
N SER A 135 3.92 1.49 6.02
CA SER A 135 4.00 0.09 6.45
C SER A 135 2.95 -0.27 7.51
N GLY A 136 1.69 0.19 7.32
CA GLY A 136 0.62 0.06 8.29
C GLY A 136 0.36 -1.37 8.76
N VAL A 137 0.41 -2.36 7.86
CA VAL A 137 0.22 -3.78 8.24
C VAL A 137 1.35 -4.26 9.16
N THR A 138 2.60 -3.98 8.80
CA THR A 138 3.78 -4.39 9.59
C THR A 138 3.82 -3.71 10.95
N LEU A 139 3.45 -2.43 11.01
CA LEU A 139 3.52 -1.62 12.21
C LEU A 139 2.23 -1.68 13.05
N ALA A 140 1.16 -2.29 12.53
CA ALA A 140 -0.14 -2.32 13.19
C ALA A 140 -0.09 -2.77 14.68
N PRO A 141 0.65 -3.82 15.07
CA PRO A 141 0.68 -4.26 16.45
C PRO A 141 1.22 -3.19 17.39
N ILE A 142 2.41 -2.65 17.08
CA ILE A 142 3.05 -1.65 17.96
C ILE A 142 2.32 -0.30 17.92
N ILE A 143 1.89 0.14 16.76
CA ILE A 143 1.14 1.40 16.63
C ILE A 143 -0.23 1.28 17.31
N GLY A 144 -0.90 0.14 17.19
CA GLY A 144 -2.18 -0.10 17.86
C GLY A 144 -2.04 -0.01 19.37
N GLU A 145 -1.01 -0.61 19.94
CA GLU A 145 -0.72 -0.54 21.38
C GLU A 145 -0.44 0.90 21.83
N LEU A 146 0.48 1.59 21.15
CA LEU A 146 0.85 2.97 21.50
C LEU A 146 -0.32 3.95 21.37
N VAL A 147 -1.14 3.80 20.31
CA VAL A 147 -2.35 4.62 20.12
C VAL A 147 -3.38 4.34 21.20
N ALA A 148 -3.58 3.07 21.59
CA ALA A 148 -4.49 2.72 22.68
C ALA A 148 -4.05 3.34 24.00
N MET A 149 -2.78 3.27 24.36
CA MET A 149 -2.23 3.91 25.56
C MET A 149 -2.49 5.43 25.55
N GLU A 150 -2.27 6.10 24.42
CA GLU A 150 -2.50 7.54 24.34
C GLU A 150 -3.97 7.94 24.43
N LEU A 151 -4.85 7.19 23.76
CA LEU A 151 -6.28 7.52 23.70
C LEU A 151 -7.05 7.10 24.95
N LEU A 152 -6.68 5.96 25.56
CA LEU A 152 -7.42 5.42 26.71
C LEU A 152 -6.81 5.86 28.05
N ASP A 153 -5.49 5.88 28.14
CA ASP A 153 -4.78 6.16 29.40
C ASP A 153 -4.27 7.61 29.47
N GLY A 154 -4.35 8.37 28.37
CA GLY A 154 -3.83 9.73 28.29
C GLY A 154 -2.30 9.82 28.39
N THR A 155 -1.59 8.72 28.18
CA THR A 155 -0.14 8.64 28.38
C THR A 155 0.59 8.82 27.06
N GLU A 156 1.20 9.99 26.85
CA GLU A 156 2.07 10.23 25.69
C GLU A 156 3.36 9.39 25.80
N THR A 157 3.68 8.67 24.73
CA THR A 157 4.90 7.88 24.64
C THR A 157 6.03 8.60 23.93
N ASN A 158 7.24 8.52 24.45
CA ASN A 158 8.45 9.06 23.83
C ASN A 158 8.80 8.36 22.52
N LEU A 159 8.34 7.11 22.32
CA LEU A 159 8.57 6.35 21.07
C LEU A 159 7.94 7.03 19.85
N LEU A 160 6.91 7.84 20.03
CA LEU A 160 6.23 8.55 18.95
C LEU A 160 6.71 10.00 18.78
N THR A 161 7.70 10.47 19.54
CA THR A 161 8.15 11.87 19.51
C THR A 161 8.50 12.38 18.10
N ASP A 162 9.25 11.58 17.34
CA ASP A 162 9.67 11.92 15.97
C ASP A 162 8.59 11.71 14.93
N PHE A 163 7.47 11.11 15.31
CA PHE A 163 6.37 10.75 14.42
C PHE A 163 5.13 11.64 14.62
N ARG A 164 5.23 12.67 15.46
CA ARG A 164 4.10 13.55 15.76
C ARG A 164 3.66 14.40 14.56
N PRO A 165 2.33 14.64 14.42
CA PRO A 165 1.79 15.48 13.35
C PRO A 165 2.36 16.91 13.35
N LYS A 166 2.80 17.42 14.50
CA LYS A 166 3.35 18.80 14.66
C LYS A 166 4.48 19.15 13.68
N ARG A 167 5.13 18.15 13.08
CA ARG A 167 6.20 18.38 12.09
C ARG A 167 5.69 18.83 10.71
N PHE A 168 4.36 18.87 10.51
CA PHE A 168 3.72 19.33 9.28
C PHE A 168 3.04 20.71 9.41
N TYR A 169 3.12 21.35 10.56
CA TYR A 169 2.56 22.69 10.80
C TYR A 169 3.35 23.49 11.84
#